data_2cde90e05ccee0be82de4a95419ad754
#
_entry.id   2cde90e05ccee0be82de4a95419ad754
#
_cell.length_a   1.000
_cell.length_b   1.000
_cell.length_c   1.000
_cell.angle_alpha   90.00
_cell.angle_beta   90.00
_cell.angle_gamma   90.00
#
_symmetry.space_group_name_H-M   'P 1'
#
loop_
_entity.id
_entity.type
_entity.pdbx_description
1 polymer ?
#
loop_
_entity_poly.entity_id
_entity_poly.type
_entity_poly.pdbx_seq_one_letter_code
_entity_poly.pdbx_strand_id
1 'polypeptide(L)'
;FYNEGRNTEDYVSLPDIDVDVPAEHRDEVIDYIKEKYGHTNVAQMITFGRLQGRAAIKEVLRISDAVSFAEMNTITDSIPDEAKISDQLVLMDEADRSIIRWTLENEPENLKNWCFINENEEMDGPLSHLFEQAIKIEGTNKSQGKHPAGVIISKFELANVCPMTKDKNGDVVA
;
A
#
# COMPACT_ATOMS: atom_id res chain seq x y z
N PHE A 1 0.39 16.32 -22.77
CA PHE A 1 0.90 15.32 -23.66
C PHE A 1 -0.11 14.18 -23.79
N TYR A 2 -1.02 14.32 -24.75
CA TYR A 2 -2.02 13.32 -25.06
C TYR A 2 -1.36 12.17 -25.83
N ASN A 3 -1.47 10.95 -25.33
CA ASN A 3 -0.94 9.77 -26.01
C ASN A 3 -2.11 8.90 -26.48
N GLU A 4 -2.43 8.97 -27.78
CA GLU A 4 -3.52 8.19 -28.40
C GLU A 4 -3.36 6.67 -28.21
N GLY A 5 -2.13 6.16 -28.16
CA GLY A 5 -1.86 4.74 -27.97
C GLY A 5 -2.22 4.18 -26.58
N ARG A 6 -2.47 5.05 -25.58
CA ARG A 6 -2.89 4.68 -24.22
C ARG A 6 -4.37 4.90 -23.95
N ASN A 7 -5.09 5.51 -24.89
CA ASN A 7 -6.52 5.78 -24.74
C ASN A 7 -7.32 4.78 -25.54
N THR A 8 -8.27 4.13 -24.86
CA THR A 8 -9.27 3.25 -25.44
C THR A 8 -10.67 3.81 -25.21
N GLU A 9 -11.71 3.21 -25.80
CA GLU A 9 -13.10 3.61 -25.52
C GLU A 9 -13.45 3.52 -24.03
N ASP A 10 -12.83 2.59 -23.29
CA ASP A 10 -13.06 2.34 -21.87
C ASP A 10 -12.06 2.99 -20.93
N TYR A 11 -10.95 3.51 -21.45
CA TYR A 11 -9.88 4.07 -20.64
C TYR A 11 -9.25 5.31 -21.28
N VAL A 12 -9.30 6.43 -20.57
CA VAL A 12 -8.64 7.69 -20.94
C VAL A 12 -7.47 7.95 -20.00
N SER A 13 -6.25 7.92 -20.55
CA SER A 13 -5.06 8.30 -19.80
C SER A 13 -5.03 9.82 -19.61
N LEU A 14 -5.07 10.28 -18.36
CA LEU A 14 -4.89 11.68 -18.04
C LEU A 14 -3.45 12.13 -18.33
N PRO A 15 -3.22 13.38 -18.74
CA PRO A 15 -1.87 13.90 -18.88
C PRO A 15 -1.19 13.95 -17.51
N ASP A 16 0.03 13.45 -17.46
CA ASP A 16 0.92 13.55 -16.31
C ASP A 16 1.98 14.60 -16.62
N ILE A 17 2.04 15.63 -15.79
CA ILE A 17 2.94 16.77 -15.99
C ILE A 17 3.84 16.88 -14.77
N ASP A 18 5.10 16.49 -14.93
CA ASP A 18 6.12 16.60 -13.90
C ASP A 18 6.81 17.97 -13.97
N VAL A 19 6.88 18.63 -12.80
CA VAL A 19 7.57 19.90 -12.62
C VAL A 19 8.49 19.82 -11.43
N ASP A 20 9.76 20.05 -11.64
CA ASP A 20 10.76 20.12 -10.57
C ASP A 20 10.66 21.45 -9.83
N VAL A 21 10.45 21.38 -8.52
CA VAL A 21 10.35 22.53 -7.62
C VAL A 21 11.22 22.28 -6.37
N PRO A 22 12.00 23.27 -5.90
CA PRO A 22 12.69 23.18 -4.63
C PRO A 22 11.71 22.83 -3.49
N ALA A 23 12.14 21.95 -2.57
CA ALA A 23 11.25 21.43 -1.53
C ALA A 23 10.64 22.52 -0.63
N GLU A 24 11.42 23.56 -0.36
CA GLU A 24 11.00 24.74 0.44
C GLU A 24 9.90 25.59 -0.23
N HIS A 25 9.78 25.55 -1.56
CA HIS A 25 8.79 26.32 -2.32
C HIS A 25 7.58 25.48 -2.78
N ARG A 26 7.53 24.20 -2.40
CA ARG A 26 6.45 23.31 -2.85
C ARG A 26 5.06 23.80 -2.49
N ASP A 27 4.88 24.24 -1.26
CA ASP A 27 3.58 24.68 -0.76
C ASP A 27 3.14 25.98 -1.44
N GLU A 28 4.08 26.88 -1.71
CA GLU A 28 3.82 28.13 -2.46
C GLU A 28 3.33 27.84 -3.89
N VAL A 29 3.91 26.83 -4.55
CA VAL A 29 3.48 26.41 -5.89
C VAL A 29 2.09 25.79 -5.85
N ILE A 30 1.80 24.95 -4.85
CA ILE A 30 0.47 24.36 -4.66
C ILE A 30 -0.59 25.45 -4.43
N ASP A 31 -0.29 26.44 -3.61
CA ASP A 31 -1.19 27.57 -3.34
C ASP A 31 -1.39 28.41 -4.60
N TYR A 32 -0.34 28.70 -5.35
CA TYR A 32 -0.45 29.37 -6.65
C TYR A 32 -1.36 28.60 -7.63
N ILE A 33 -1.25 27.28 -7.68
CA ILE A 33 -2.11 26.46 -8.54
C ILE A 33 -3.56 26.56 -8.09
N LYS A 34 -3.85 26.53 -6.78
CA LYS A 34 -5.19 26.71 -6.24
C LYS A 34 -5.77 28.09 -6.55
N GLU A 35 -4.97 29.15 -6.42
CA GLU A 35 -5.38 30.51 -6.79
C GLU A 35 -5.69 30.62 -8.28
N LYS A 36 -4.86 30.01 -9.12
CA LYS A 36 -4.98 30.08 -10.59
C LYS A 36 -6.18 29.31 -11.13
N TYR A 37 -6.45 28.12 -10.62
CA TYR A 37 -7.45 27.19 -11.16
C TYR A 37 -8.71 27.08 -10.31
N GLY A 38 -8.70 27.65 -9.10
CA GLY A 38 -9.81 27.62 -8.15
C GLY A 38 -9.58 26.62 -7.01
N HIS A 39 -9.87 27.05 -5.79
CA HIS A 39 -9.68 26.24 -4.57
C HIS A 39 -10.57 24.98 -4.53
N THR A 40 -11.73 24.99 -5.18
CA THR A 40 -12.62 23.84 -5.30
C THR A 40 -12.25 22.88 -6.44
N ASN A 41 -11.36 23.32 -7.33
CA ASN A 41 -10.94 22.62 -8.54
C ASN A 41 -9.57 21.94 -8.40
N VAL A 42 -8.88 22.20 -7.28
CA VAL A 42 -7.51 21.71 -7.04
C VAL A 42 -7.44 21.03 -5.68
N ALA A 43 -6.91 19.82 -5.64
CA ALA A 43 -6.61 19.12 -4.39
C ALA A 43 -5.33 18.30 -4.50
N GLN A 44 -4.65 18.07 -3.37
CA GLN A 44 -3.57 17.09 -3.33
C GLN A 44 -4.15 15.68 -3.31
N MET A 45 -3.43 14.75 -3.95
CA MET A 45 -3.83 13.36 -4.03
C MET A 45 -3.76 12.68 -2.66
N ILE A 46 -4.72 11.79 -2.41
CA ILE A 46 -4.70 10.89 -1.28
C ILE A 46 -3.79 9.69 -1.57
N THR A 47 -3.12 9.20 -0.54
CA THR A 47 -2.38 7.94 -0.57
C THR A 47 -2.87 7.00 0.51
N PHE A 48 -2.90 5.71 0.18
CA PHE A 48 -3.22 4.66 1.15
C PHE A 48 -1.99 3.81 1.42
N GLY A 49 -1.56 3.79 2.68
CA GLY A 49 -0.54 2.84 3.13
C GLY A 49 -1.18 1.47 3.36
N ARG A 50 -0.68 0.43 2.71
CA ARG A 50 -1.17 -0.94 2.85
C ARG A 50 -0.30 -1.73 3.82
N LEU A 51 -0.92 -2.68 4.53
CA LEU A 51 -0.22 -3.70 5.29
C LEU A 51 0.30 -4.76 4.33
N GLN A 52 1.57 -4.67 3.95
CA GLN A 52 2.25 -5.73 3.22
C GLN A 52 2.75 -6.81 4.19
N GLY A 53 3.19 -7.97 3.69
CA GLY A 53 3.52 -9.15 4.48
C GLY A 53 4.28 -8.89 5.78
N ARG A 54 5.42 -8.19 5.73
CA ARG A 54 6.20 -7.80 6.93
C ARG A 54 5.39 -6.97 7.91
N ALA A 55 4.66 -5.98 7.41
CA ALA A 55 3.88 -5.08 8.25
C ALA A 55 2.67 -5.80 8.87
N ALA A 56 2.04 -6.70 8.12
CA ALA A 56 0.91 -7.48 8.59
C ALA A 56 1.32 -8.43 9.73
N ILE A 57 2.35 -9.25 9.53
CA ILE A 57 2.80 -10.19 10.57
C ILE A 57 3.34 -9.45 11.80
N LYS A 58 4.08 -8.37 11.61
CA LYS A 58 4.59 -7.55 12.71
C LYS A 58 3.48 -6.97 13.56
N GLU A 59 2.40 -6.49 12.96
CA GLU A 59 1.25 -5.93 13.67
C GLU A 59 0.55 -6.98 14.51
N VAL A 60 0.30 -8.17 13.94
CA VAL A 60 -0.34 -9.28 14.66
C VAL A 60 0.52 -9.77 15.82
N LEU A 61 1.81 -10.00 15.59
CA LEU A 61 2.74 -10.44 16.65
C LEU A 61 2.87 -9.42 17.78
N ARG A 62 2.90 -8.12 17.44
CA ARG A 62 2.96 -7.04 18.42
C ARG A 62 1.72 -6.97 19.31
N ILE A 63 0.54 -7.18 18.73
CA ILE A 63 -0.73 -7.12 19.46
C ILE A 63 -0.93 -8.37 20.33
N SER A 64 -0.52 -9.55 19.83
CA SER A 64 -0.67 -10.82 20.54
C SER A 64 0.27 -10.99 21.73
N ASP A 65 1.38 -10.24 21.77
CA ASP A 65 2.46 -10.35 22.75
C ASP A 65 2.97 -11.81 22.91
N ALA A 66 2.89 -12.59 21.82
CA ALA A 66 3.19 -14.02 21.82
C ALA A 66 4.68 -14.34 21.71
N VAL A 67 5.48 -13.37 21.26
CA VAL A 67 6.93 -13.52 21.03
C VAL A 67 7.70 -12.34 21.57
N SER A 68 8.97 -12.56 21.88
CA SER A 68 9.90 -11.48 22.23
C SER A 68 10.16 -10.55 21.05
N PHE A 69 10.64 -9.35 21.32
CA PHE A 69 11.02 -8.39 20.28
C PHE A 69 12.08 -8.94 19.30
N ALA A 70 13.04 -9.74 19.81
CA ALA A 70 14.05 -10.37 18.99
C ALA A 70 13.46 -11.41 18.03
N GLU A 71 12.56 -12.26 18.52
CA GLU A 71 11.87 -13.25 17.70
C GLU A 71 10.97 -12.59 16.66
N MET A 72 10.23 -11.55 17.04
CA MET A 72 9.40 -10.78 16.11
C MET A 72 10.25 -10.21 14.96
N ASN A 73 11.45 -9.66 15.25
CA ASN A 73 12.34 -9.18 14.20
C ASN A 73 12.84 -10.33 13.32
N THR A 74 13.23 -11.46 13.91
CA THR A 74 13.66 -12.64 13.14
C THR A 74 12.56 -13.11 12.18
N ILE A 75 11.32 -13.19 12.64
CA ILE A 75 10.17 -13.56 11.81
C ILE A 75 9.97 -12.52 10.69
N THR A 76 9.94 -11.24 11.03
CA THR A 76 9.67 -10.18 10.04
C THR A 76 10.79 -10.03 9.00
N ASP A 77 12.05 -10.22 9.39
CA ASP A 77 13.19 -10.13 8.47
C ASP A 77 13.25 -11.33 7.50
N SER A 78 12.63 -12.44 7.86
CA SER A 78 12.50 -13.63 7.00
C SER A 78 11.45 -13.46 5.90
N ILE A 79 10.56 -12.47 6.00
CA ILE A 79 9.53 -12.18 4.99
C ILE A 79 10.13 -11.20 3.94
N PRO A 80 10.15 -11.55 2.65
CA PRO A 80 10.69 -10.67 1.62
C PRO A 80 9.82 -9.42 1.40
N ASP A 81 10.41 -8.41 0.77
CA ASP A 81 9.64 -7.27 0.26
C ASP A 81 8.89 -7.69 -1.00
N GLU A 82 7.65 -7.20 -1.17
CA GLU A 82 6.80 -7.49 -2.33
C GLU A 82 7.52 -7.29 -3.67
N ALA A 83 8.30 -6.20 -3.78
CA ALA A 83 9.05 -5.88 -5.00
C ALA A 83 10.04 -6.98 -5.43
N LYS A 84 10.53 -7.81 -4.49
CA LYS A 84 11.49 -8.88 -4.80
C LYS A 84 10.83 -10.14 -5.37
N ILE A 85 9.55 -10.35 -5.07
CA ILE A 85 8.81 -11.56 -5.43
C ILE A 85 7.55 -11.26 -6.23
N SER A 86 7.40 -10.04 -6.75
CA SER A 86 6.20 -9.59 -7.48
C SER A 86 5.81 -10.53 -8.62
N ASP A 87 6.79 -10.97 -9.42
CA ASP A 87 6.56 -11.88 -10.55
C ASP A 87 6.06 -13.26 -10.11
N GLN A 88 6.48 -13.71 -8.93
CA GLN A 88 6.07 -14.99 -8.35
C GLN A 88 4.69 -14.89 -7.71
N LEU A 89 4.39 -13.76 -7.05
CA LEU A 89 3.06 -13.51 -6.49
C LEU A 89 1.95 -13.48 -7.56
N VAL A 90 2.26 -13.00 -8.77
CA VAL A 90 1.30 -13.00 -9.89
C VAL A 90 0.94 -14.42 -10.34
N LEU A 91 1.85 -15.39 -10.14
CA LEU A 91 1.61 -16.79 -10.50
C LEU A 91 0.78 -17.56 -9.45
N MET A 92 0.60 -17.00 -8.25
CA MET A 92 -0.27 -17.60 -7.24
C MET A 92 -1.73 -17.36 -7.58
N ASP A 93 -2.59 -18.29 -7.16
CA ASP A 93 -4.03 -18.09 -7.22
C ASP A 93 -4.43 -16.82 -6.46
N GLU A 94 -5.35 -16.04 -7.00
CA GLU A 94 -5.74 -14.76 -6.43
C GLU A 94 -6.25 -14.88 -4.97
N ALA A 95 -6.94 -15.96 -4.66
CA ALA A 95 -7.47 -16.24 -3.32
C ALA A 95 -6.37 -16.53 -2.27
N ASP A 96 -5.23 -17.06 -2.71
CA ASP A 96 -4.11 -17.49 -1.86
C ASP A 96 -2.92 -16.54 -1.95
N ARG A 97 -3.02 -15.46 -2.74
CA ARG A 97 -1.94 -14.52 -2.98
C ARG A 97 -1.56 -13.76 -1.72
N SER A 98 -0.45 -14.15 -1.12
CA SER A 98 0.10 -13.58 0.10
C SER A 98 1.62 -13.72 0.11
N ILE A 99 2.32 -12.66 0.50
CA ILE A 99 3.78 -12.68 0.69
C ILE A 99 4.16 -13.63 1.82
N ILE A 100 3.36 -13.65 2.89
CA ILE A 100 3.57 -14.53 4.05
C ILE A 100 3.43 -15.99 3.63
N ARG A 101 2.34 -16.34 2.92
CA ARG A 101 2.11 -17.70 2.44
C ARG A 101 3.19 -18.13 1.47
N TRP A 102 3.54 -17.28 0.50
CA TRP A 102 4.65 -17.54 -0.41
C TRP A 102 5.95 -17.86 0.33
N THR A 103 6.27 -17.13 1.40
CA THR A 103 7.47 -17.37 2.20
C THR A 103 7.44 -18.73 2.88
N LEU A 104 6.30 -19.13 3.46
CA LEU A 104 6.15 -20.42 4.10
C LEU A 104 6.29 -21.59 3.11
N GLU A 105 5.88 -21.40 1.86
CA GLU A 105 5.96 -22.41 0.80
C GLU A 105 7.35 -22.50 0.16
N ASN A 106 8.05 -21.37 -0.03
CA ASN A 106 9.29 -21.31 -0.80
C ASN A 106 10.55 -21.10 0.04
N GLU A 107 10.47 -20.43 1.19
CA GLU A 107 11.60 -20.13 2.07
C GLU A 107 11.31 -20.45 3.55
N PRO A 108 10.84 -21.68 3.89
CA PRO A 108 10.33 -22.01 5.22
C PRO A 108 11.41 -22.08 6.31
N GLU A 109 12.68 -22.22 5.96
CA GLU A 109 13.77 -22.59 6.88
C GLU A 109 13.86 -21.69 8.12
N ASN A 110 13.68 -20.37 7.93
CA ASN A 110 13.78 -19.40 9.01
C ASN A 110 12.49 -19.26 9.83
N LEU A 111 11.38 -19.84 9.38
CA LEU A 111 10.06 -19.70 10.00
C LEU A 111 9.56 -20.99 10.66
N LYS A 112 10.15 -22.14 10.36
CA LYS A 112 9.68 -23.47 10.77
C LYS A 112 9.50 -23.67 12.28
N ASN A 113 10.17 -22.89 13.10
CA ASN A 113 10.02 -22.95 14.57
C ASN A 113 8.71 -22.32 15.04
N TRP A 114 8.07 -21.50 14.22
CA TRP A 114 6.85 -20.77 14.56
C TRP A 114 5.66 -21.16 13.69
N CYS A 115 5.89 -21.33 12.39
CA CYS A 115 4.85 -21.73 11.43
C CYS A 115 5.49 -22.42 10.23
N PHE A 116 4.82 -23.44 9.68
CA PHE A 116 5.21 -24.18 8.49
C PHE A 116 3.96 -24.73 7.78
N ILE A 117 4.11 -25.12 6.53
CA ILE A 117 3.07 -25.84 5.78
C ILE A 117 3.31 -27.34 5.95
N ASN A 118 2.29 -28.07 6.42
CA ASN A 118 2.34 -29.50 6.62
C ASN A 118 2.08 -30.30 5.32
N GLU A 119 2.14 -31.62 5.40
CA GLU A 119 1.90 -32.53 4.25
C GLU A 119 0.47 -32.43 3.66
N ASN A 120 -0.48 -31.89 4.41
CA ASN A 120 -1.86 -31.66 3.97
C ASN A 120 -2.07 -30.24 3.37
N GLU A 121 -0.98 -29.49 3.12
CA GLU A 121 -1.01 -28.11 2.64
C GLU A 121 -1.66 -27.11 3.64
N GLU A 122 -1.74 -27.49 4.93
CA GLU A 122 -2.28 -26.65 5.99
C GLU A 122 -1.16 -25.98 6.78
N MET A 123 -1.42 -24.77 7.29
CA MET A 123 -0.50 -24.12 8.20
C MET A 123 -0.53 -24.78 9.58
N ASP A 124 0.64 -25.12 10.12
CA ASP A 124 0.84 -25.74 11.41
C ASP A 124 1.99 -25.08 12.16
N GLY A 125 2.09 -25.35 13.45
CA GLY A 125 3.12 -24.79 14.32
C GLY A 125 2.57 -23.91 15.44
N PRO A 126 3.40 -23.50 16.40
CA PRO A 126 2.97 -22.80 17.61
C PRO A 126 2.25 -21.48 17.36
N LEU A 127 2.58 -20.79 16.26
CA LEU A 127 2.02 -19.49 15.90
C LEU A 127 1.20 -19.52 14.61
N SER A 128 0.83 -20.70 14.08
CA SER A 128 0.08 -20.84 12.82
C SER A 128 -1.14 -19.94 12.78
N HIS A 129 -1.93 -19.86 13.85
CA HIS A 129 -3.11 -19.01 13.95
C HIS A 129 -2.81 -17.51 13.81
N LEU A 130 -1.62 -17.05 14.25
CA LEU A 130 -1.19 -15.66 14.08
C LEU A 130 -0.75 -15.37 12.64
N PHE A 131 -0.10 -16.35 11.99
CA PHE A 131 0.23 -16.25 10.57
C PHE A 131 -1.04 -16.23 9.71
N GLU A 132 -2.04 -17.04 10.00
CA GLU A 132 -3.35 -16.98 9.33
C GLU A 132 -4.03 -15.62 9.50
N GLN A 133 -3.99 -15.04 10.70
CA GLN A 133 -4.54 -13.70 10.96
C GLN A 133 -3.77 -12.64 10.16
N ALA A 134 -2.45 -12.76 10.09
CA ALA A 134 -1.62 -11.82 9.33
C ALA A 134 -1.92 -11.89 7.83
N ILE A 135 -2.08 -13.08 7.26
CA ILE A 135 -2.47 -13.28 5.86
C ILE A 135 -3.85 -12.63 5.58
N LYS A 136 -4.81 -12.77 6.48
CA LYS A 136 -6.15 -12.17 6.32
C LYS A 136 -6.15 -10.64 6.30
N ILE A 137 -5.20 -9.99 6.98
CA ILE A 137 -5.09 -8.52 6.98
C ILE A 137 -4.07 -8.00 5.97
N GLU A 138 -3.27 -8.89 5.37
CA GLU A 138 -2.32 -8.51 4.33
C GLU A 138 -3.04 -7.86 3.14
N GLY A 139 -2.47 -6.80 2.60
CA GLY A 139 -3.06 -6.03 1.51
C GLY A 139 -4.13 -5.02 1.93
N THR A 140 -4.61 -5.05 3.19
CA THR A 140 -5.60 -4.07 3.67
C THR A 140 -4.99 -2.69 3.89
N ASN A 141 -5.82 -1.65 3.78
CA ASN A 141 -5.38 -0.27 4.02
C ASN A 141 -5.21 -0.04 5.53
N LYS A 142 -3.98 0.35 5.93
CA LYS A 142 -3.63 0.69 7.31
C LYS A 142 -3.78 2.17 7.60
N SER A 143 -3.39 3.00 6.65
CA SER A 143 -3.32 4.45 6.84
C SER A 143 -3.71 5.20 5.58
N GLN A 144 -4.17 6.41 5.81
CA GLN A 144 -4.47 7.39 4.78
C GLN A 144 -3.52 8.55 4.95
N GLY A 145 -2.92 9.00 3.88
CA GLY A 145 -1.99 10.13 3.85
C GLY A 145 -2.24 11.06 2.67
N LYS A 146 -1.57 12.19 2.69
CA LYS A 146 -1.53 13.15 1.60
C LYS A 146 -0.27 12.88 0.77
N HIS A 147 -0.42 12.77 -0.56
CA HIS A 147 0.73 12.63 -1.44
C HIS A 147 1.60 13.90 -1.38
N PRO A 148 2.92 13.78 -1.21
CA PRO A 148 3.76 14.96 -1.00
C PRO A 148 3.81 15.92 -2.20
N ALA A 149 3.61 15.43 -3.41
CA ALA A 149 3.78 16.20 -4.64
C ALA A 149 2.60 16.10 -5.62
N GLY A 150 1.78 15.04 -5.53
CA GLY A 150 0.68 14.84 -6.48
C GLY A 150 -0.46 15.85 -6.26
N VAL A 151 -0.83 16.58 -7.31
CA VAL A 151 -1.91 17.56 -7.31
C VAL A 151 -2.85 17.27 -8.47
N ILE A 152 -4.13 17.19 -8.17
CA ILE A 152 -5.20 17.03 -9.17
C ILE A 152 -5.73 18.42 -9.50
N ILE A 153 -5.86 18.73 -10.79
CA ILE A 153 -6.48 19.94 -11.30
C ILE A 153 -7.66 19.55 -12.19
N SER A 154 -8.83 20.03 -11.89
CA SER A 154 -10.06 19.74 -12.63
C SER A 154 -10.68 21.01 -13.23
N LYS A 155 -11.32 20.86 -14.39
CA LYS A 155 -12.17 21.92 -14.97
C LYS A 155 -13.43 22.16 -14.15
N PHE A 156 -13.92 21.12 -13.46
CA PHE A 156 -15.11 21.14 -12.62
C PHE A 156 -14.71 21.10 -11.14
N GLU A 157 -15.60 21.49 -10.25
CA GLU A 157 -15.39 21.30 -8.82
C GLU A 157 -15.14 19.82 -8.52
N LEU A 158 -14.05 19.51 -7.83
CA LEU A 158 -13.61 18.12 -7.56
C LEU A 158 -14.68 17.31 -6.82
N ALA A 159 -15.42 17.92 -5.92
CA ALA A 159 -16.50 17.26 -5.20
C ALA A 159 -17.60 16.67 -6.09
N ASN A 160 -17.70 17.15 -7.34
CA ASN A 160 -18.67 16.65 -8.31
C ASN A 160 -18.13 15.49 -9.17
N VAL A 161 -16.83 15.25 -9.16
CA VAL A 161 -16.17 14.28 -10.06
C VAL A 161 -15.38 13.20 -9.34
N CYS A 162 -15.02 13.39 -8.08
CA CYS A 162 -14.32 12.37 -7.29
C CYS A 162 -14.67 12.47 -5.79
N PRO A 163 -14.52 11.36 -5.03
CA PRO A 163 -14.65 11.39 -3.59
C PRO A 163 -13.61 12.30 -2.94
N MET A 164 -14.04 13.12 -2.00
CA MET A 164 -13.17 14.04 -1.26
C MET A 164 -13.14 13.64 0.23
N THR A 165 -12.02 13.85 0.87
CA THR A 165 -11.86 13.63 2.31
C THR A 165 -10.94 14.67 2.93
N LYS A 166 -10.75 14.60 4.25
CA LYS A 166 -9.79 15.45 4.96
C LYS A 166 -8.64 14.61 5.47
N ASP A 167 -7.43 15.13 5.35
CA ASP A 167 -6.26 14.55 5.99
C ASP A 167 -6.28 14.81 7.52
N LYS A 168 -5.24 14.32 8.22
CA LYS A 168 -5.10 14.50 9.67
C LYS A 168 -4.96 15.96 10.13
N ASN A 169 -4.60 16.86 9.20
CA ASN A 169 -4.46 18.31 9.47
C ASN A 169 -5.75 19.07 9.15
N GLY A 170 -6.75 18.40 8.55
CA GLY A 170 -7.99 19.01 8.10
C GLY A 170 -7.96 19.53 6.66
N ASP A 171 -6.85 19.34 5.93
CA ASP A 171 -6.72 19.71 4.53
C ASP A 171 -7.58 18.80 3.64
N VAL A 172 -8.25 19.39 2.66
CA VAL A 172 -9.06 18.65 1.71
C VAL A 172 -8.17 17.95 0.69
N VAL A 173 -8.38 16.65 0.50
CA VAL A 173 -7.65 15.78 -0.41
C VAL A 173 -8.61 14.93 -1.25
N ALA A 174 -8.16 14.50 -2.43
CA ALA A 174 -8.95 13.73 -3.39
C ALA A 174 -8.23 12.46 -3.84
#